data_8180cafc9b3334c1f69b2fe631c3ac13
#
_entry.id   8180cafc9b3334c1f69b2fe631c3ac13
#
_cell.length_a   1.000
_cell.length_b   1.000
_cell.length_c   1.000
_cell.angle_alpha   90.00
_cell.angle_beta   90.00
_cell.angle_gamma   90.00
#
_symmetry.space_group_name_H-M   'P 1'
#
loop_
_entity.id
_entity.type
_entity.pdbx_description
1 polymer ?
#
loop_
_entity_poly.entity_id
_entity_poly.type
_entity_poly.pdbx_seq_one_letter_code
_entity_poly.pdbx_strand_id
1 'polypeptide(L)'
;MNNLFDIKGYVVAITGGTGVLGRTIAKYLALNGAKVIILGRKEDVGAEIVADIKKAGGECEFLKTDVMNQEVVQQNCDYIVEKYGRIDTLLNAAGGNMKGATITPEQTFFDLEAKQFQTVLDLNLTGTVIPTQVFLRPMVNQGKGSIINFSSMAAFRPMTRVCGYAA
;
A
#
# COMPACT_ATOMS: atom_id res chain seq x y z
N MET A 1 -14.71 -21.24 20.90
CA MET A 1 -15.32 -20.01 20.35
C MET A 1 -14.51 -19.59 19.13
N ASN A 2 -15.15 -19.40 18.00
CA ASN A 2 -14.45 -18.84 16.85
C ASN A 2 -14.08 -17.39 17.18
N ASN A 3 -12.77 -17.09 17.17
CA ASN A 3 -12.30 -15.71 17.33
C ASN A 3 -12.62 -14.94 16.05
N LEU A 4 -13.57 -14.00 16.10
CA LEU A 4 -13.98 -13.17 14.96
C LEU A 4 -12.83 -12.33 14.37
N PHE A 5 -11.77 -12.14 15.15
CA PHE A 5 -10.58 -11.37 14.75
C PHE A 5 -9.39 -12.26 14.39
N ASP A 6 -9.60 -13.57 14.22
CA ASP A 6 -8.56 -14.49 13.81
C ASP A 6 -8.24 -14.30 12.33
N ILE A 7 -6.99 -13.91 12.05
CA ILE A 7 -6.44 -13.70 10.70
C ILE A 7 -5.42 -14.77 10.32
N LYS A 8 -5.32 -15.84 11.10
CA LYS A 8 -4.35 -16.90 10.84
C LYS A 8 -4.55 -17.51 9.46
N GLY A 9 -3.48 -17.56 8.68
CA GLY A 9 -3.47 -18.05 7.31
C GLY A 9 -4.08 -17.10 6.27
N TYR A 10 -4.55 -15.90 6.65
CA TYR A 10 -4.98 -14.90 5.67
C TYR A 10 -3.79 -14.44 4.82
N VAL A 11 -4.04 -14.28 3.54
CA VAL A 11 -3.07 -13.74 2.58
C VAL A 11 -3.35 -12.25 2.41
N VAL A 12 -2.42 -11.43 2.85
CA VAL A 12 -2.57 -9.97 2.92
C VAL A 12 -1.50 -9.29 2.07
N ALA A 13 -1.91 -8.59 1.03
CA ALA A 13 -1.04 -7.74 0.21
C ALA A 13 -1.09 -6.29 0.71
N ILE A 14 0.08 -5.64 0.85
CA ILE A 14 0.21 -4.28 1.36
C ILE A 14 1.03 -3.45 0.39
N THR A 15 0.38 -2.53 -0.35
CA THR A 15 1.11 -1.54 -1.15
C THR A 15 1.74 -0.50 -0.22
N GLY A 16 2.92 0.02 -0.58
CA GLY A 16 3.63 0.94 0.33
C GLY A 16 4.09 0.30 1.63
N GLY A 17 4.17 -1.03 1.70
CA GLY A 17 4.55 -1.77 2.90
C GLY A 17 5.98 -1.51 3.39
N THR A 18 6.81 -0.83 2.61
CA THR A 18 8.14 -0.35 3.03
C THR A 18 8.11 1.01 3.75
N GLY A 19 6.95 1.69 3.77
CA GLY A 19 6.74 2.94 4.49
C GLY A 19 6.59 2.75 6.01
N VAL A 20 6.53 3.84 6.76
CA VAL A 20 6.46 3.81 8.24
C VAL A 20 5.21 3.06 8.74
N LEU A 21 4.04 3.40 8.23
CA LEU A 21 2.78 2.74 8.60
C LEU A 21 2.74 1.31 8.04
N GLY A 22 3.07 1.14 6.76
CA GLY A 22 3.00 -0.14 6.07
C GLY A 22 3.86 -1.22 6.75
N ARG A 23 5.11 -0.91 7.13
CA ARG A 23 6.00 -1.86 7.82
C ARG A 23 5.48 -2.28 9.18
N THR A 24 4.92 -1.33 9.94
CA THR A 24 4.37 -1.60 11.27
C THR A 24 3.15 -2.52 11.18
N ILE A 25 2.25 -2.24 10.25
CA ILE A 25 1.07 -3.06 9.99
C ILE A 25 1.48 -4.45 9.48
N ALA A 26 2.41 -4.51 8.51
CA ALA A 26 2.93 -5.78 7.99
C ALA A 26 3.47 -6.68 9.11
N LYS A 27 4.30 -6.12 10.00
CA LYS A 27 4.84 -6.85 11.14
C LYS A 27 3.75 -7.33 12.08
N TYR A 28 2.81 -6.46 12.44
CA TYR A 28 1.71 -6.84 13.33
C TYR A 28 0.86 -7.97 12.76
N LEU A 29 0.44 -7.87 11.49
CA LEU A 29 -0.38 -8.90 10.85
C LEU A 29 0.36 -10.22 10.72
N ALA A 30 1.63 -10.20 10.33
CA ALA A 30 2.45 -11.41 10.20
C ALA A 30 2.65 -12.12 11.53
N LEU A 31 2.88 -11.38 12.63
CA LEU A 31 3.01 -11.95 13.98
C LEU A 31 1.67 -12.49 14.53
N ASN A 32 0.55 -12.08 13.98
CA ASN A 32 -0.78 -12.63 14.29
C ASN A 32 -1.21 -13.74 13.30
N GLY A 33 -0.26 -14.29 12.55
CA GLY A 33 -0.45 -15.48 11.74
C GLY A 33 -0.93 -15.27 10.31
N ALA A 34 -1.02 -14.03 9.84
CA ALA A 34 -1.26 -13.74 8.43
C ALA A 34 0.02 -13.99 7.60
N LYS A 35 -0.16 -14.35 6.33
CA LYS A 35 0.89 -14.39 5.30
C LYS A 35 0.91 -13.03 4.63
N VAL A 36 1.95 -12.24 4.89
CA VAL A 36 2.01 -10.85 4.45
C VAL A 36 2.91 -10.68 3.25
N ILE A 37 2.40 -10.05 2.21
CA ILE A 37 3.15 -9.70 1.01
C ILE A 37 3.31 -8.17 0.96
N ILE A 38 4.54 -7.71 1.12
CA ILE A 38 4.92 -6.31 1.03
C ILE A 38 5.17 -5.95 -0.42
N LEU A 39 4.39 -5.00 -0.93
CA LEU A 39 4.54 -4.43 -2.27
C LEU A 39 5.17 -3.04 -2.15
N GLY A 40 6.35 -2.85 -2.76
CA GLY A 40 7.07 -1.59 -2.65
C GLY A 40 8.23 -1.47 -3.63
N ARG A 41 8.79 -0.26 -3.77
CA ARG A 41 9.84 0.03 -4.76
C ARG A 41 11.26 -0.26 -4.29
N LYS A 42 11.51 -0.21 -2.97
CA LYS A 42 12.84 -0.30 -2.37
C LYS A 42 13.14 -1.73 -1.93
N GLU A 43 13.95 -2.44 -2.70
CA GLU A 43 14.25 -3.86 -2.47
C GLU A 43 15.08 -4.08 -1.20
N ASP A 44 16.07 -3.21 -0.96
CA ASP A 44 16.92 -3.23 0.22
C ASP A 44 16.09 -3.10 1.52
N VAL A 45 15.22 -2.10 1.57
CA VAL A 45 14.32 -1.88 2.71
C VAL A 45 13.31 -3.03 2.85
N GLY A 46 12.78 -3.53 1.72
CA GLY A 46 11.87 -4.67 1.71
C GLY A 46 12.50 -5.93 2.28
N ALA A 47 13.74 -6.24 1.87
CA ALA A 47 14.49 -7.39 2.36
C ALA A 47 14.78 -7.29 3.87
N GLU A 48 15.16 -6.11 4.36
CA GLU A 48 15.38 -5.85 5.79
C GLU A 48 14.10 -6.12 6.61
N ILE A 49 12.96 -5.57 6.17
CA ILE A 49 11.68 -5.74 6.87
C ILE A 49 11.25 -7.23 6.89
N VAL A 50 11.42 -7.92 5.77
CA VAL A 50 11.10 -9.36 5.69
C VAL A 50 11.98 -10.17 6.64
N ALA A 51 13.29 -9.86 6.71
CA ALA A 51 14.22 -10.53 7.62
C ALA A 51 13.81 -10.33 9.09
N ASP A 52 13.46 -9.09 9.47
CA ASP A 52 13.01 -8.74 10.81
C ASP A 52 11.71 -9.46 11.21
N ILE A 53 10.74 -9.51 10.29
CA ILE A 53 9.46 -10.20 10.52
C ILE A 53 9.68 -11.70 10.67
N LYS A 54 10.48 -12.33 9.81
CA LYS A 54 10.80 -13.76 9.88
C LYS A 54 11.55 -14.12 11.16
N LYS A 55 12.52 -13.30 11.56
CA LYS A 55 13.26 -13.46 12.83
C LYS A 55 12.33 -13.42 14.05
N ALA A 56 11.25 -12.64 13.97
CA ALA A 56 10.22 -12.55 15.01
C ALA A 56 9.15 -13.66 14.93
N GLY A 57 9.26 -14.60 13.98
CA GLY A 57 8.34 -15.74 13.82
C GLY A 57 7.15 -15.50 12.92
N GLY A 58 7.07 -14.37 12.21
CA GLY A 58 6.02 -14.07 11.24
C GLY A 58 6.32 -14.60 9.83
N GLU A 59 5.29 -14.74 8.99
CA GLU A 59 5.40 -15.11 7.59
C GLU A 59 5.25 -13.86 6.69
N CYS A 60 6.32 -13.52 5.97
CA CYS A 60 6.34 -12.33 5.13
C CYS A 60 7.24 -12.52 3.91
N GLU A 61 6.87 -11.90 2.80
CA GLU A 61 7.73 -11.73 1.62
C GLU A 61 7.59 -10.32 1.03
N PHE A 62 8.56 -9.97 0.20
CA PHE A 62 8.60 -8.69 -0.51
C PHE A 62 8.58 -8.93 -2.02
N LEU A 63 7.76 -8.16 -2.73
CA LEU A 63 7.74 -8.11 -4.18
C LEU A 63 7.96 -6.66 -4.63
N LYS A 64 8.95 -6.45 -5.49
CA LYS A 64 9.21 -5.13 -6.06
C LYS A 64 8.01 -4.68 -6.88
N THR A 65 7.43 -3.55 -6.51
CA THR A 65 6.19 -3.06 -7.09
C THR A 65 6.20 -1.54 -7.17
N ASP A 66 6.03 -1.00 -8.37
CA ASP A 66 5.53 0.36 -8.54
C ASP A 66 4.02 0.26 -8.79
N VAL A 67 3.22 0.86 -7.92
CA VAL A 67 1.75 0.84 -8.01
C VAL A 67 1.21 1.54 -9.25
N MET A 68 2.04 2.38 -9.90
CA MET A 68 1.73 3.04 -11.16
C MET A 68 1.98 2.16 -12.39
N ASN A 69 2.68 1.04 -12.23
CA ASN A 69 2.94 0.08 -13.30
C ASN A 69 1.96 -1.09 -13.20
N GLN A 70 0.87 -1.02 -13.99
CA GLN A 70 -0.20 -2.02 -13.97
C GLN A 70 0.30 -3.43 -14.31
N GLU A 71 1.26 -3.57 -15.22
CA GLU A 71 1.79 -4.89 -15.61
C GLU A 71 2.52 -5.55 -14.43
N VAL A 72 3.37 -4.81 -13.72
CA VAL A 72 4.07 -5.30 -12.53
C VAL A 72 3.08 -5.64 -11.42
N VAL A 73 2.06 -4.83 -11.21
CA VAL A 73 1.00 -5.11 -10.23
C VAL A 73 0.26 -6.40 -10.59
N GLN A 74 -0.05 -6.61 -11.88
CA GLN A 74 -0.71 -7.83 -12.35
C GLN A 74 0.18 -9.06 -12.16
N GLN A 75 1.44 -9.00 -12.58
CA GLN A 75 2.40 -10.11 -12.41
C GLN A 75 2.55 -10.51 -10.94
N ASN A 76 2.63 -9.53 -10.03
CA ASN A 76 2.73 -9.79 -8.60
C ASN A 76 1.43 -10.38 -8.03
N CYS A 77 0.27 -9.93 -8.50
CA CYS A 77 -1.02 -10.50 -8.12
C CYS A 77 -1.12 -11.97 -8.56
N ASP A 78 -0.76 -12.28 -9.81
CA ASP A 78 -0.78 -13.63 -10.37
C ASP A 78 0.16 -14.56 -9.59
N TYR A 79 1.37 -14.10 -9.28
CA TYR A 79 2.32 -14.83 -8.43
C TYR A 79 1.73 -15.15 -7.05
N ILE A 80 1.06 -14.20 -6.41
CA ILE A 80 0.44 -14.41 -5.09
C ILE A 80 -0.68 -15.45 -5.19
N VAL A 81 -1.52 -15.36 -6.22
CA VAL A 81 -2.62 -16.32 -6.43
C VAL A 81 -2.07 -17.71 -6.72
N GLU A 82 -1.05 -17.83 -7.57
CA GLU A 82 -0.40 -19.12 -7.87
C GLU A 82 0.20 -19.75 -6.60
N LYS A 83 0.92 -18.97 -5.80
CA LYS A 83 1.63 -19.45 -4.63
C LYS A 83 0.72 -19.79 -3.44
N TYR A 84 -0.28 -18.97 -3.19
CA TYR A 84 -1.12 -19.06 -1.98
C TYR A 84 -2.54 -19.52 -2.25
N GLY A 85 -2.97 -19.57 -3.51
CA GLY A 85 -4.30 -19.96 -3.93
C GLY A 85 -5.42 -18.94 -3.63
N ARG A 86 -5.07 -17.82 -2.96
CA ARG A 86 -6.06 -16.83 -2.53
C ARG A 86 -5.43 -15.48 -2.19
N ILE A 87 -6.25 -14.45 -2.14
CA ILE A 87 -5.92 -13.14 -1.56
C ILE A 87 -7.12 -12.73 -0.69
N ASP A 88 -6.89 -12.52 0.60
CA ASP A 88 -7.98 -12.17 1.53
C ASP A 88 -8.12 -10.67 1.73
N THR A 89 -6.99 -9.94 1.71
CA THR A 89 -7.01 -8.50 1.96
C THR A 89 -5.97 -7.78 1.12
N LEU A 90 -6.37 -6.66 0.55
CA LEU A 90 -5.47 -5.65 -0.02
C LEU A 90 -5.50 -4.40 0.88
N LEU A 91 -4.33 -3.99 1.37
CA LEU A 91 -4.15 -2.69 2.01
C LEU A 91 -3.46 -1.74 1.04
N ASN A 92 -4.16 -0.71 0.61
CA ASN A 92 -3.61 0.36 -0.20
C ASN A 92 -3.01 1.44 0.72
N ALA A 93 -1.72 1.29 1.05
CA ALA A 93 -0.96 2.22 1.88
C ALA A 93 0.17 2.92 1.11
N ALA A 94 0.27 2.70 -0.21
CA ALA A 94 1.14 3.47 -1.07
C ALA A 94 0.53 4.86 -1.29
N GLY A 95 1.29 5.89 -0.96
CA GLY A 95 0.84 7.26 -1.08
C GLY A 95 1.71 8.22 -0.26
N GLY A 96 1.32 9.47 -0.25
CA GLY A 96 1.97 10.52 0.52
C GLY A 96 2.07 11.83 -0.23
N ASN A 97 2.65 12.82 0.44
CA ASN A 97 2.95 14.11 -0.18
C ASN A 97 4.36 14.10 -0.80
N MET A 98 4.59 15.01 -1.73
CA MET A 98 5.89 15.20 -2.36
C MET A 98 6.43 16.59 -2.07
N LYS A 99 7.77 16.68 -1.92
CA LYS A 99 8.45 17.97 -1.65
C LYS A 99 8.12 19.03 -2.69
N GLY A 100 8.09 18.66 -3.98
CA GLY A 100 7.77 19.58 -5.08
C GLY A 100 6.29 20.02 -5.15
N ALA A 101 5.39 19.34 -4.43
CA ALA A 101 3.99 19.72 -4.29
C ALA A 101 3.68 20.38 -2.93
N THR A 102 4.72 20.77 -2.19
CA THR A 102 4.62 21.47 -0.90
C THR A 102 5.09 22.90 -1.07
N ILE A 103 4.25 23.85 -0.73
CA ILE A 103 4.56 25.29 -0.77
C ILE A 103 5.43 25.62 0.45
N THR A 104 6.65 26.11 0.22
CA THR A 104 7.57 26.55 1.31
C THR A 104 7.12 27.89 1.92
N PRO A 105 7.69 28.31 3.07
CA PRO A 105 7.36 29.61 3.67
C PRO A 105 7.60 30.81 2.74
N GLU A 106 8.53 30.68 1.80
CA GLU A 106 8.95 31.71 0.83
C GLU A 106 8.11 31.67 -0.46
N GLN A 107 7.23 30.66 -0.61
CA GLN A 107 6.41 30.45 -1.79
C GLN A 107 4.94 30.72 -1.52
N THR A 108 4.22 30.98 -2.61
CA THR A 108 2.76 31.12 -2.62
C THR A 108 2.14 29.98 -3.46
N PHE A 109 0.83 29.93 -3.53
CA PHE A 109 0.13 28.97 -4.40
C PHE A 109 0.47 29.17 -5.90
N PHE A 110 0.79 30.38 -6.30
CA PHE A 110 1.13 30.69 -7.70
C PHE A 110 2.49 30.13 -8.13
N ASP A 111 3.33 29.75 -7.19
CA ASP A 111 4.64 29.14 -7.45
C ASP A 111 4.56 27.61 -7.55
N LEU A 112 3.39 27.02 -7.32
CA LEU A 112 3.19 25.58 -7.39
C LEU A 112 3.11 25.11 -8.84
N GLU A 113 4.02 24.23 -9.21
CA GLU A 113 4.01 23.59 -10.54
C GLU A 113 2.86 22.57 -10.67
N ALA A 114 1.98 22.76 -11.65
CA ALA A 114 0.86 21.85 -11.91
C ALA A 114 1.32 20.38 -12.10
N LYS A 115 2.51 20.15 -12.68
CA LYS A 115 3.10 18.82 -12.84
C LYS A 115 3.38 18.14 -11.49
N GLN A 116 3.86 18.88 -10.50
CA GLN A 116 4.13 18.35 -9.16
C GLN A 116 2.83 18.01 -8.43
N PHE A 117 1.83 18.86 -8.60
CA PHE A 117 0.49 18.61 -8.11
C PHE A 117 -0.09 17.31 -8.71
N GLN A 118 -0.03 17.17 -10.05
CA GLN A 118 -0.48 15.97 -10.75
C GLN A 118 0.23 14.70 -10.27
N THR A 119 1.53 14.77 -10.03
CA THR A 119 2.30 13.61 -9.53
C THR A 119 1.78 13.10 -8.17
N VAL A 120 1.33 14.01 -7.30
CA VAL A 120 0.73 13.61 -6.01
C VAL A 120 -0.64 12.96 -6.21
N LEU A 121 -1.47 13.52 -7.10
CA LEU A 121 -2.76 12.92 -7.46
C LEU A 121 -2.59 11.54 -8.09
N ASP A 122 -1.67 11.40 -9.02
CA ASP A 122 -1.39 10.12 -9.68
C ASP A 122 -0.99 9.06 -8.63
N LEU A 123 -0.09 9.37 -7.73
CA LEU A 123 0.33 8.42 -6.71
C LEU A 123 -0.81 8.06 -5.74
N ASN A 124 -1.54 9.05 -5.22
CA ASN A 124 -2.52 8.81 -4.16
C ASN A 124 -3.85 8.27 -4.68
N LEU A 125 -4.27 8.68 -5.89
CA LEU A 125 -5.52 8.23 -6.50
C LEU A 125 -5.28 7.05 -7.46
N THR A 126 -4.55 7.26 -8.53
CA THR A 126 -4.31 6.22 -9.56
C THR A 126 -3.52 5.04 -8.98
N GLY A 127 -2.54 5.32 -8.12
CA GLY A 127 -1.77 4.29 -7.39
C GLY A 127 -2.58 3.49 -6.36
N THR A 128 -3.81 3.91 -6.06
CA THR A 128 -4.79 3.13 -5.29
C THR A 128 -5.74 2.38 -6.22
N VAL A 129 -6.16 3.01 -7.32
CA VAL A 129 -7.12 2.42 -8.27
C VAL A 129 -6.52 1.21 -8.98
N ILE A 130 -5.28 1.31 -9.50
CA ILE A 130 -4.63 0.22 -10.24
C ILE A 130 -4.53 -1.07 -9.39
N PRO A 131 -3.93 -1.07 -8.20
CA PRO A 131 -3.90 -2.27 -7.36
C PRO A 131 -5.31 -2.77 -7.01
N THR A 132 -6.24 -1.86 -6.74
CA THR A 132 -7.62 -2.24 -6.44
C THR A 132 -8.25 -3.02 -7.60
N GLN A 133 -8.15 -2.54 -8.84
CA GLN A 133 -8.70 -3.23 -10.01
C GLN A 133 -8.08 -4.61 -10.21
N VAL A 134 -6.78 -4.73 -10.03
CA VAL A 134 -6.05 -5.99 -10.24
C VAL A 134 -6.39 -7.00 -9.15
N PHE A 135 -6.25 -6.62 -7.89
CA PHE A 135 -6.44 -7.53 -6.75
C PHE A 135 -7.91 -7.87 -6.47
N LEU A 136 -8.84 -6.99 -6.85
CA LEU A 136 -10.27 -7.24 -6.70
C LEU A 136 -10.73 -8.43 -7.56
N ARG A 137 -10.14 -8.64 -8.75
CA ARG A 137 -10.53 -9.70 -9.67
C ARG A 137 -10.46 -11.10 -9.05
N PRO A 138 -9.32 -11.55 -8.49
CA PRO A 138 -9.27 -12.84 -7.79
C PRO A 138 -10.17 -12.87 -6.54
N MET A 139 -10.36 -11.77 -5.81
CA MET A 139 -11.28 -11.71 -4.68
C MET A 139 -12.73 -11.95 -5.09
N VAL A 140 -13.17 -11.38 -6.22
CA VAL A 140 -14.50 -11.62 -6.79
C VAL A 140 -14.65 -13.09 -7.20
N ASN A 141 -13.67 -13.65 -7.87
CA ASN A 141 -13.70 -15.06 -8.31
C ASN A 141 -13.76 -16.05 -7.12
N GLN A 142 -13.14 -15.72 -6.00
CA GLN A 142 -13.20 -16.54 -4.77
C GLN A 142 -14.42 -16.25 -3.89
N GLY A 143 -15.27 -15.28 -4.27
CA GLY A 143 -16.50 -14.91 -3.57
C GLY A 143 -16.30 -14.16 -2.26
N LYS A 144 -15.08 -13.72 -1.92
CA LYS A 144 -14.76 -12.99 -0.68
C LYS A 144 -13.43 -12.23 -0.82
N GLY A 145 -13.30 -11.16 -0.07
CA GLY A 145 -12.10 -10.34 0.04
C GLY A 145 -12.38 -9.05 0.77
N SER A 146 -11.34 -8.34 1.15
CA SER A 146 -11.42 -7.04 1.79
C SER A 146 -10.40 -6.09 1.19
N ILE A 147 -10.81 -4.85 0.93
CA ILE A 147 -9.92 -3.78 0.48
C ILE A 147 -9.96 -2.66 1.52
N ILE A 148 -8.80 -2.25 2.00
CA ILE A 148 -8.64 -1.17 2.97
C ILE A 148 -7.79 -0.08 2.34
N ASN A 149 -8.38 1.11 2.17
CA ASN A 149 -7.70 2.28 1.66
C ASN A 149 -7.31 3.21 2.81
N PHE A 150 -6.07 3.69 2.78
CA PHE A 150 -5.60 4.68 3.72
C PHE A 150 -5.98 6.07 3.21
N SER A 151 -6.68 6.81 4.05
CA SER A 151 -7.00 8.22 3.84
C SER A 151 -6.19 9.10 4.80
N SER A 152 -6.48 10.38 4.82
CA SER A 152 -5.80 11.35 5.68
C SER A 152 -6.81 12.32 6.29
N MET A 153 -6.45 12.93 7.41
CA MET A 153 -7.15 14.10 7.95
C MET A 153 -7.22 15.26 6.95
N ALA A 154 -6.28 15.31 6.00
CA ALA A 154 -6.27 16.30 4.93
C ALA A 154 -7.52 16.22 4.03
N ALA A 155 -8.16 15.05 3.92
CA ALA A 155 -9.42 14.89 3.18
C ALA A 155 -10.63 15.57 3.86
N PHE A 156 -10.54 15.86 5.16
CA PHE A 156 -11.63 16.47 5.94
C PHE A 156 -11.33 17.92 6.37
N ARG A 157 -10.04 18.24 6.47
CA ARG A 157 -9.59 19.58 6.87
C ARG A 157 -8.53 20.06 5.89
N PRO A 158 -8.75 21.21 5.21
CA PRO A 158 -7.74 21.80 4.36
C PRO A 158 -6.43 22.00 5.13
N MET A 159 -5.36 21.41 4.62
CA MET A 159 -4.03 21.62 5.17
C MET A 159 -3.32 22.71 4.37
N THR A 160 -2.77 23.69 5.08
CA THR A 160 -1.98 24.73 4.43
C THR A 160 -0.75 24.15 3.75
N ARG A 161 -0.34 24.70 2.62
CA ARG A 161 0.88 24.40 1.88
C ARG A 161 0.96 23.01 1.21
N VAL A 162 -0.01 22.14 1.38
CA VAL A 162 0.00 20.77 0.81
C VAL A 162 -1.27 20.49 0.00
N CYS A 163 -1.66 21.44 -0.84
CA CYS A 163 -2.93 21.42 -1.57
C CYS A 163 -3.10 20.17 -2.47
N GLY A 164 -2.06 19.70 -3.13
CA GLY A 164 -2.13 18.46 -3.93
C GLY A 164 -2.38 17.20 -3.11
N TYR A 165 -1.92 17.18 -1.84
CA TYR A 165 -2.18 16.06 -0.94
C TYR A 165 -3.56 16.14 -0.27
N ALA A 166 -4.13 17.34 -0.17
CA ALA A 166 -5.44 17.59 0.43
C ALA A 166 -6.60 17.52 -0.58
N ALA A 167 -6.29 17.47 -1.88
CA ALA A 167 -7.27 17.32 -2.96
C ALA A 167 -7.67 15.82 -3.15
#